data_ad993bdf2c0285f9eb9d38115b60710f
#
_entry.id   ad993bdf2c0285f9eb9d38115b60710f
#
_cell.length_a   1.000
_cell.length_b   1.000
_cell.length_c   1.000
_cell.angle_alpha   90.00
_cell.angle_beta   90.00
_cell.angle_gamma   90.00
#
_symmetry.space_group_name_H-M   'P 1'
#
loop_
_entity.id
_entity.type
_entity.pdbx_description
1 polymer ?
#
loop_
_entity_poly.entity_id
_entity_poly.type
_entity_poly.pdbx_seq_one_letter_code
_entity_poly.pdbx_strand_id
1 'polypeptide(L)'
;MKPRKIRLLGQAALGATLLVAAAGPGSSQLIHDRIYPAPTAPIATAPLPAGAQRVTVKTSDGLAITGAEIAPRPGKPTLLVFHGNASSAMGSLDWFAPLVAAGYGVVAAEYRGYSGNPGRADEAGLGRDADAFYAEARRLAGSNRVIVIGHSIGGGVAFGLAMRQKLDALVTIGTFTGLRAMAPKIARSFIADRYDNLAAVPKLDEPYFLIHGLADDTVPAAMGQELHKAAFLAKRDGFSAVIRGAGHHPDGAVIAPIIEAIAARLDHSAGATPPLPDTVKLIAFQ
;
A
#
# COMPACT_ATOMS: atom_id res chain seq x y z
N MET A 1 -19.10 -40.01 12.00
CA MET A 1 -17.77 -39.47 11.62
C MET A 1 -17.85 -37.97 11.60
N LYS A 2 -17.21 -37.26 12.55
CA LYS A 2 -17.14 -35.80 12.63
C LYS A 2 -15.98 -35.30 11.78
N PRO A 3 -16.12 -34.23 10.96
CA PRO A 3 -15.00 -33.69 10.19
C PRO A 3 -14.00 -33.00 11.13
N ARG A 4 -12.72 -33.39 11.00
CA ARG A 4 -11.57 -32.75 11.67
C ARG A 4 -11.41 -31.33 11.08
N LYS A 5 -11.61 -30.32 11.92
CA LYS A 5 -11.19 -28.94 11.65
C LYS A 5 -9.67 -28.90 11.58
N ILE A 6 -9.14 -28.71 10.37
CA ILE A 6 -7.75 -28.34 10.17
C ILE A 6 -7.63 -26.88 10.66
N ARG A 7 -7.00 -26.70 11.82
CA ARG A 7 -6.54 -25.37 12.26
C ARG A 7 -5.37 -24.98 11.36
N LEU A 8 -5.59 -24.06 10.43
CA LEU A 8 -4.50 -23.29 9.87
C LEU A 8 -3.91 -22.45 11.03
N LEU A 9 -2.69 -22.81 11.37
CA LEU A 9 -1.86 -22.06 12.31
C LEU A 9 -1.61 -20.67 11.71
N GLY A 10 -2.05 -19.67 12.44
CA GLY A 10 -1.95 -18.27 12.07
C GLY A 10 -0.52 -17.85 11.73
N GLN A 11 -0.43 -17.00 10.74
CA GLN A 11 0.77 -16.21 10.46
C GLN A 11 1.03 -15.34 11.69
N ALA A 12 2.03 -15.75 12.48
CA ALA A 12 2.42 -15.06 13.68
C ALA A 12 2.94 -13.66 13.34
N ALA A 13 2.41 -12.71 14.05
CA ALA A 13 2.79 -11.31 14.14
C ALA A 13 4.29 -11.04 13.89
N LEU A 14 4.58 -9.95 13.20
CA LEU A 14 5.92 -9.32 13.12
C LEU A 14 6.44 -8.88 14.52
N GLY A 15 5.66 -9.10 15.55
CA GLY A 15 5.99 -8.84 16.93
C GLY A 15 6.67 -10.02 17.61
N ALA A 16 7.94 -9.85 17.93
CA ALA A 16 8.74 -10.64 18.84
C ALA A 16 9.36 -11.94 18.27
N THR A 17 10.48 -11.82 17.59
CA THR A 17 11.73 -12.52 17.93
C THR A 17 12.88 -11.97 17.07
N LEU A 18 13.27 -10.71 17.28
CA LEU A 18 14.64 -10.29 17.01
C LEU A 18 15.50 -10.76 18.19
N LEU A 19 15.84 -12.05 18.18
CA LEU A 19 17.01 -12.52 18.92
C LEU A 19 18.21 -11.79 18.33
N VAL A 20 18.82 -10.90 19.12
CA VAL A 20 20.10 -10.30 18.84
C VAL A 20 21.14 -11.42 18.82
N ALA A 21 21.31 -12.08 17.68
CA ALA A 21 22.52 -12.81 17.38
C ALA A 21 23.61 -11.77 17.04
N ALA A 22 24.77 -11.91 17.68
CA ALA A 22 25.90 -11.00 17.62
C ALA A 22 26.18 -10.44 16.22
N ALA A 23 26.47 -9.14 16.15
CA ALA A 23 26.74 -8.38 14.96
C ALA A 23 27.81 -9.00 14.04
N GLY A 24 27.34 -9.73 13.01
CA GLY A 24 28.14 -10.20 11.89
C GLY A 24 27.47 -9.81 10.57
N PRO A 25 28.18 -9.85 9.42
CA PRO A 25 27.60 -9.50 8.11
C PRO A 25 26.33 -10.29 7.74
N GLY A 26 26.07 -11.45 8.36
CA GLY A 26 24.84 -12.21 8.19
C GLY A 26 23.61 -11.62 8.89
N SER A 27 23.77 -10.80 9.93
CA SER A 27 22.63 -10.23 10.67
C SER A 27 21.88 -9.16 9.89
N SER A 28 22.58 -8.36 9.08
CA SER A 28 21.96 -7.33 8.23
C SER A 28 21.11 -7.94 7.10
N GLN A 29 21.55 -9.08 6.55
CA GLN A 29 20.80 -9.80 5.52
C GLN A 29 19.50 -10.39 6.12
N LEU A 30 19.60 -11.02 7.29
CA LEU A 30 18.41 -11.60 7.97
C LEU A 30 17.36 -10.52 8.31
N ILE A 31 17.80 -9.34 8.75
CA ILE A 31 16.90 -8.21 9.01
C ILE A 31 16.26 -7.72 7.71
N HIS A 32 17.04 -7.56 6.66
CA HIS A 32 16.56 -7.16 5.35
C HIS A 32 15.50 -8.13 4.82
N ASP A 33 15.77 -9.44 4.80
CA ASP A 33 14.86 -10.46 4.26
C ASP A 33 13.56 -10.56 5.08
N ARG A 34 13.60 -10.11 6.34
CA ARG A 34 12.42 -10.02 7.18
C ARG A 34 11.60 -8.75 6.90
N ILE A 35 12.24 -7.66 6.50
CA ILE A 35 11.57 -6.42 6.08
C ILE A 35 10.98 -6.58 4.68
N TYR A 36 11.66 -7.29 3.79
CA TYR A 36 11.29 -7.47 2.39
C TYR A 36 11.16 -8.96 2.02
N PRO A 37 10.17 -9.68 2.58
CA PRO A 37 9.93 -11.09 2.25
C PRO A 37 9.33 -11.18 0.84
N ALA A 38 10.20 -11.25 -0.16
CA ALA A 38 9.82 -11.20 -1.56
C ALA A 38 9.16 -12.52 -2.02
N PRO A 39 7.98 -12.49 -2.68
CA PRO A 39 7.45 -13.63 -3.41
C PRO A 39 8.41 -14.09 -4.50
N THR A 40 8.56 -15.41 -4.65
CA THR A 40 9.49 -16.01 -5.63
C THR A 40 8.82 -16.38 -6.95
N ALA A 41 7.48 -16.49 -6.98
CA ALA A 41 6.74 -16.82 -8.20
C ALA A 41 6.90 -15.70 -9.24
N PRO A 42 7.48 -15.99 -10.44
CA PRO A 42 7.77 -14.94 -11.40
C PRO A 42 6.50 -14.29 -11.96
N ILE A 43 6.45 -12.96 -11.96
CA ILE A 43 5.34 -12.20 -12.56
C ILE A 43 5.23 -12.50 -14.08
N ALA A 44 6.34 -12.82 -14.73
CA ALA A 44 6.38 -13.11 -16.17
C ALA A 44 5.47 -14.28 -16.58
N THR A 45 5.29 -15.27 -15.69
CA THR A 45 4.50 -16.49 -15.93
C THR A 45 3.19 -16.53 -15.15
N ALA A 46 2.95 -15.60 -14.23
CA ALA A 46 1.71 -15.55 -13.45
C ALA A 46 0.48 -15.40 -14.37
N PRO A 47 -0.64 -16.10 -14.11
CA PRO A 47 -1.86 -15.89 -14.86
C PRO A 47 -2.37 -14.45 -14.65
N LEU A 48 -2.84 -13.81 -15.73
CA LEU A 48 -3.39 -12.47 -15.68
C LEU A 48 -4.92 -12.53 -15.61
N PRO A 49 -5.56 -11.71 -14.77
CA PRO A 49 -7.00 -11.49 -14.83
C PRO A 49 -7.44 -10.95 -16.20
N ALA A 50 -8.72 -11.13 -16.53
CA ALA A 50 -9.27 -10.63 -17.79
C ALA A 50 -9.05 -9.11 -17.92
N GLY A 51 -8.56 -8.68 -19.08
CA GLY A 51 -8.26 -7.27 -19.38
C GLY A 51 -6.94 -6.76 -18.79
N ALA A 52 -6.25 -7.55 -17.99
CA ALA A 52 -4.94 -7.17 -17.47
C ALA A 52 -3.82 -7.45 -18.49
N GLN A 53 -2.79 -6.62 -18.44
CA GLN A 53 -1.55 -6.84 -19.16
C GLN A 53 -0.34 -6.57 -18.26
N ARG A 54 0.80 -7.17 -18.62
CA ARG A 54 2.07 -6.85 -17.96
C ARG A 54 2.58 -5.52 -18.50
N VAL A 55 3.13 -4.71 -17.61
CA VAL A 55 3.79 -3.48 -17.97
C VAL A 55 5.21 -3.48 -17.39
N THR A 56 6.18 -3.11 -18.20
CA THR A 56 7.58 -3.00 -17.75
C THR A 56 7.99 -1.54 -17.78
N VAL A 57 8.38 -1.01 -16.63
CA VAL A 57 8.86 0.35 -16.48
C VAL A 57 10.38 0.36 -16.31
N LYS A 58 11.04 1.42 -16.80
CA LYS A 58 12.47 1.63 -16.60
C LYS A 58 12.71 2.63 -15.47
N THR A 59 13.41 2.20 -14.45
CA THR A 59 13.76 3.04 -13.29
C THR A 59 14.92 3.99 -13.62
N SER A 60 15.10 5.05 -12.83
CA SER A 60 16.18 6.03 -13.03
C SER A 60 17.58 5.46 -12.86
N ASP A 61 17.73 4.33 -12.16
CA ASP A 61 18.97 3.58 -12.02
C ASP A 61 19.11 2.42 -13.01
N GLY A 62 18.24 2.39 -14.04
CA GLY A 62 18.37 1.53 -15.22
C GLY A 62 17.76 0.15 -15.12
N LEU A 63 17.10 -0.22 -14.02
CA LEU A 63 16.41 -1.50 -13.91
C LEU A 63 15.11 -1.50 -14.74
N ALA A 64 14.79 -2.65 -15.31
CA ALA A 64 13.50 -2.93 -15.92
C ALA A 64 12.64 -3.71 -14.94
N ILE A 65 11.60 -3.06 -14.39
CA ILE A 65 10.70 -3.64 -13.39
C ILE A 65 9.34 -3.91 -14.03
N THR A 66 8.88 -5.14 -13.93
CA THR A 66 7.59 -5.56 -14.49
C THR A 66 6.54 -5.61 -13.39
N GLY A 67 5.45 -4.89 -13.59
CA GLY A 67 4.20 -4.93 -12.85
C GLY A 67 3.05 -5.39 -13.76
N ALA A 68 1.83 -5.01 -13.40
CA ALA A 68 0.64 -5.30 -14.19
C ALA A 68 -0.32 -4.11 -14.20
N GLU A 69 -1.13 -4.01 -15.26
CA GLU A 69 -2.10 -2.92 -15.37
C GLU A 69 -3.40 -3.36 -16.02
N ILE A 70 -4.47 -2.63 -15.70
CA ILE A 70 -5.78 -2.69 -16.34
C ILE A 70 -6.18 -1.26 -16.67
N ALA A 71 -6.54 -0.99 -17.93
CA ALA A 71 -6.95 0.35 -18.37
C ALA A 71 -8.29 0.77 -17.74
N PRO A 72 -8.46 2.06 -17.41
CA PRO A 72 -9.73 2.58 -16.92
C PRO A 72 -10.78 2.64 -18.04
N ARG A 73 -12.06 2.54 -17.67
CA ARG A 73 -13.14 2.99 -18.56
C ARG A 73 -13.12 4.52 -18.70
N PRO A 74 -13.66 5.07 -19.80
CA PRO A 74 -13.71 6.52 -20.00
C PRO A 74 -14.26 7.26 -18.76
N GLY A 75 -13.54 8.31 -18.32
CA GLY A 75 -13.92 9.15 -17.17
C GLY A 75 -13.63 8.54 -15.79
N LYS A 76 -13.13 7.31 -15.70
CA LYS A 76 -12.80 6.69 -14.41
C LYS A 76 -11.34 6.95 -14.03
N PRO A 77 -11.04 7.11 -12.73
CA PRO A 77 -9.68 7.23 -12.22
C PRO A 77 -8.84 5.97 -12.45
N THR A 78 -7.53 6.14 -12.42
CA THR A 78 -6.55 5.05 -12.33
C THR A 78 -6.01 4.96 -10.90
N LEU A 79 -5.97 3.75 -10.34
CA LEU A 79 -5.37 3.46 -9.05
C LEU A 79 -3.92 3.01 -9.28
N LEU A 80 -2.96 3.70 -8.69
CA LEU A 80 -1.59 3.21 -8.58
C LEU A 80 -1.44 2.52 -7.23
N VAL A 81 -1.21 1.21 -7.24
CA VAL A 81 -1.21 0.39 -6.03
C VAL A 81 0.19 -0.11 -5.70
N PHE A 82 0.66 0.24 -4.50
CA PHE A 82 1.87 -0.30 -3.86
C PHE A 82 1.46 -1.29 -2.79
N HIS A 83 1.76 -2.56 -3.02
CA HIS A 83 1.35 -3.65 -2.13
C HIS A 83 2.18 -3.74 -0.84
N GLY A 84 1.69 -4.52 0.12
CA GLY A 84 2.40 -4.84 1.36
C GLY A 84 3.42 -5.97 1.20
N ASN A 85 4.13 -6.26 2.29
CA ASN A 85 5.06 -7.39 2.38
C ASN A 85 4.40 -8.71 2.00
N ALA A 86 5.17 -9.62 1.40
CA ALA A 86 4.73 -10.95 0.98
C ALA A 86 3.52 -10.96 0.01
N SER A 87 3.14 -9.80 -0.52
CA SER A 87 2.13 -9.65 -1.58
C SER A 87 2.81 -9.41 -2.94
N SER A 88 2.04 -9.16 -3.98
CA SER A 88 2.52 -8.96 -5.35
C SER A 88 1.58 -8.06 -6.15
N ALA A 89 2.01 -7.64 -7.34
CA ALA A 89 1.16 -6.95 -8.28
C ALA A 89 -0.10 -7.76 -8.64
N MET A 90 0.01 -9.09 -8.78
CA MET A 90 -1.15 -9.95 -9.04
C MET A 90 -2.13 -9.95 -7.88
N GLY A 91 -1.64 -10.08 -6.63
CA GLY A 91 -2.48 -9.98 -5.45
C GLY A 91 -3.19 -8.63 -5.33
N SER A 92 -2.56 -7.55 -5.80
CA SER A 92 -3.20 -6.24 -5.87
C SER A 92 -4.35 -6.20 -6.88
N LEU A 93 -4.19 -6.78 -8.08
CA LEU A 93 -5.26 -6.85 -9.06
C LEU A 93 -6.47 -7.63 -8.53
N ASP A 94 -6.23 -8.75 -7.84
CA ASP A 94 -7.28 -9.55 -7.22
C ASP A 94 -8.00 -8.77 -6.10
N TRP A 95 -7.23 -8.07 -5.26
CA TRP A 95 -7.78 -7.29 -4.15
C TRP A 95 -8.65 -6.12 -4.61
N PHE A 96 -8.24 -5.45 -5.69
CA PHE A 96 -8.98 -4.33 -6.27
C PHE A 96 -9.95 -4.74 -7.39
N ALA A 97 -10.21 -6.05 -7.60
CA ALA A 97 -11.14 -6.53 -8.61
C ALA A 97 -12.55 -5.88 -8.54
N PRO A 98 -13.14 -5.57 -7.36
CA PRO A 98 -14.43 -4.85 -7.30
C PRO A 98 -14.36 -3.46 -7.96
N LEU A 99 -13.25 -2.73 -7.81
CA LEU A 99 -13.06 -1.42 -8.44
C LEU A 99 -12.78 -1.53 -9.95
N VAL A 100 -12.05 -2.58 -10.37
CA VAL A 100 -11.91 -2.91 -11.80
C VAL A 100 -13.27 -3.16 -12.43
N ALA A 101 -14.15 -3.94 -11.77
CA ALA A 101 -15.51 -4.17 -12.23
C ALA A 101 -16.34 -2.88 -12.32
N ALA A 102 -16.10 -1.91 -11.42
CA ALA A 102 -16.68 -0.56 -11.44
C ALA A 102 -16.05 0.36 -12.50
N GLY A 103 -15.03 -0.12 -13.24
CA GLY A 103 -14.41 0.57 -14.37
C GLY A 103 -13.16 1.39 -14.04
N TYR A 104 -12.63 1.30 -12.81
CA TYR A 104 -11.36 1.94 -12.45
C TYR A 104 -10.21 1.27 -13.19
N GLY A 105 -9.23 2.07 -13.63
CA GLY A 105 -7.93 1.54 -14.02
C GLY A 105 -7.10 1.15 -12.81
N VAL A 106 -6.20 0.18 -12.97
CA VAL A 106 -5.26 -0.21 -11.93
C VAL A 106 -3.88 -0.34 -12.54
N VAL A 107 -2.88 0.32 -11.97
CA VAL A 107 -1.47 0.00 -12.15
C VAL A 107 -1.00 -0.63 -10.84
N ALA A 108 -0.82 -1.93 -10.87
CA ALA A 108 -0.29 -2.71 -9.76
C ALA A 108 1.24 -2.74 -9.88
N ALA A 109 1.90 -1.90 -9.10
CA ALA A 109 3.35 -1.85 -9.06
C ALA A 109 3.90 -3.14 -8.44
N GLU A 110 4.98 -3.66 -9.04
CA GLU A 110 5.80 -4.69 -8.41
C GLU A 110 7.13 -4.06 -8.00
N TYR A 111 7.85 -4.69 -7.10
CA TYR A 111 9.10 -4.14 -6.59
C TYR A 111 10.32 -4.84 -7.18
N ARG A 112 11.46 -4.12 -7.22
CA ARG A 112 12.77 -4.72 -7.44
C ARG A 112 13.03 -5.85 -6.44
N GLY A 113 13.54 -6.98 -6.92
CA GLY A 113 13.78 -8.18 -6.10
C GLY A 113 12.53 -9.00 -5.79
N TYR A 114 11.32 -8.56 -6.17
CA TYR A 114 10.07 -9.30 -5.99
C TYR A 114 9.65 -9.97 -7.30
N SER A 115 8.98 -11.11 -7.19
CA SER A 115 8.32 -11.80 -8.32
C SER A 115 9.21 -11.97 -9.56
N GLY A 116 10.51 -12.21 -9.37
CA GLY A 116 11.49 -12.39 -10.43
C GLY A 116 12.02 -11.09 -11.04
N ASN A 117 11.64 -9.93 -10.56
CA ASN A 117 12.22 -8.65 -10.96
C ASN A 117 13.69 -8.53 -10.50
N PRO A 118 14.54 -7.85 -11.27
CA PRO A 118 15.94 -7.63 -10.92
C PRO A 118 16.10 -6.69 -9.73
N GLY A 119 17.30 -6.70 -9.14
CA GLY A 119 17.67 -5.81 -8.06
C GLY A 119 17.36 -6.34 -6.67
N ARG A 120 17.48 -5.46 -5.68
CA ARG A 120 17.22 -5.74 -4.27
C ARG A 120 16.39 -4.60 -3.66
N ALA A 121 15.36 -4.96 -2.92
CA ALA A 121 14.46 -4.00 -2.28
C ALA A 121 15.18 -3.22 -1.17
N ASP A 122 15.03 -1.91 -1.17
CA ASP A 122 15.33 -0.99 -0.08
C ASP A 122 14.48 0.28 -0.25
N GLU A 123 14.41 1.14 0.75
CA GLU A 123 13.57 2.34 0.71
C GLU A 123 13.89 3.24 -0.50
N ALA A 124 15.17 3.45 -0.80
CA ALA A 124 15.60 4.29 -1.92
C ALA A 124 15.28 3.64 -3.27
N GLY A 125 15.48 2.34 -3.38
CA GLY A 125 15.17 1.55 -4.57
C GLY A 125 13.67 1.52 -4.87
N LEU A 126 12.85 1.19 -3.85
CA LEU A 126 11.39 1.22 -3.98
C LEU A 126 10.88 2.62 -4.33
N GLY A 127 11.57 3.67 -3.87
CA GLY A 127 11.28 5.03 -4.29
C GLY A 127 11.45 5.25 -5.80
N ARG A 128 12.53 4.73 -6.40
CA ARG A 128 12.77 4.79 -7.85
C ARG A 128 11.76 3.97 -8.64
N ASP A 129 11.39 2.80 -8.12
CA ASP A 129 10.32 1.98 -8.72
C ASP A 129 9.00 2.73 -8.71
N ALA A 130 8.67 3.39 -7.59
CA ALA A 130 7.45 4.17 -7.44
C ALA A 130 7.38 5.34 -8.41
N ASP A 131 8.47 6.09 -8.63
CA ASP A 131 8.52 7.18 -9.60
C ASP A 131 8.24 6.67 -11.02
N ALA A 132 8.81 5.51 -11.40
CA ALA A 132 8.62 4.91 -12.72
C ALA A 132 7.17 4.41 -12.92
N PHE A 133 6.57 3.73 -11.92
CA PHE A 133 5.18 3.31 -11.99
C PHE A 133 4.20 4.47 -11.90
N TYR A 134 4.54 5.57 -11.22
CA TYR A 134 3.71 6.78 -11.23
C TYR A 134 3.65 7.40 -12.63
N ALA A 135 4.78 7.49 -13.32
CA ALA A 135 4.80 7.96 -14.71
C ALA A 135 3.92 7.09 -15.61
N GLU A 136 3.95 5.77 -15.42
CA GLU A 136 3.08 4.83 -16.15
C GLU A 136 1.61 5.01 -15.81
N ALA A 137 1.27 5.15 -14.51
CA ALA A 137 -0.10 5.41 -14.08
C ALA A 137 -0.66 6.71 -14.67
N ARG A 138 0.17 7.77 -14.76
CA ARG A 138 -0.20 9.02 -15.42
C ARG A 138 -0.42 8.85 -16.91
N ARG A 139 0.43 8.05 -17.59
CA ARG A 139 0.26 7.71 -19.01
C ARG A 139 -1.06 6.97 -19.25
N LEU A 140 -1.34 5.96 -18.43
CA LEU A 140 -2.56 5.14 -18.54
C LEU A 140 -3.82 5.95 -18.24
N ALA A 141 -3.79 6.81 -17.23
CA ALA A 141 -4.91 7.66 -16.82
C ALA A 141 -5.23 8.78 -17.84
N GLY A 142 -4.25 9.23 -18.64
CA GLY A 142 -4.40 10.37 -19.52
C GLY A 142 -4.77 11.65 -18.74
N SER A 143 -5.93 12.22 -18.99
CA SER A 143 -6.45 13.40 -18.28
C SER A 143 -7.20 13.06 -16.98
N ASN A 144 -7.48 11.78 -16.72
CA ASN A 144 -8.17 11.38 -15.51
C ASN A 144 -7.24 11.41 -14.29
N ARG A 145 -7.82 11.33 -13.09
CA ARG A 145 -7.07 11.32 -11.84
C ARG A 145 -6.28 10.03 -11.65
N VAL A 146 -5.15 10.14 -10.96
CA VAL A 146 -4.39 9.01 -10.41
C VAL A 146 -4.50 9.04 -8.88
N ILE A 147 -5.16 8.05 -8.31
CA ILE A 147 -5.24 7.87 -6.86
C ILE A 147 -4.11 6.91 -6.46
N VAL A 148 -3.15 7.38 -5.69
CA VAL A 148 -2.04 6.56 -5.20
C VAL A 148 -2.45 5.84 -3.93
N ILE A 149 -2.35 4.52 -3.92
CA ILE A 149 -2.74 3.66 -2.80
C ILE A 149 -1.54 2.85 -2.32
N GLY A 150 -1.24 2.91 -1.03
CA GLY A 150 -0.19 2.10 -0.42
C GLY A 150 -0.71 1.27 0.74
N HIS A 151 -0.45 -0.05 0.72
CA HIS A 151 -0.79 -0.95 1.80
C HIS A 151 0.45 -1.30 2.63
N SER A 152 0.35 -1.20 3.96
CA SER A 152 1.44 -1.60 4.86
C SER A 152 2.76 -0.88 4.50
N ILE A 153 3.83 -1.62 4.12
CA ILE A 153 5.09 -1.04 3.64
C ILE A 153 4.90 -0.23 2.35
N GLY A 154 3.97 -0.63 1.49
CA GLY A 154 3.59 0.13 0.30
C GLY A 154 3.04 1.52 0.63
N GLY A 155 2.47 1.71 1.82
CA GLY A 155 2.10 3.04 2.33
C GLY A 155 3.32 3.93 2.55
N GLY A 156 4.43 3.36 3.06
CA GLY A 156 5.71 4.08 3.15
C GLY A 156 6.26 4.47 1.79
N VAL A 157 6.16 3.56 0.80
CA VAL A 157 6.52 3.85 -0.60
C VAL A 157 5.67 4.99 -1.16
N ALA A 158 4.35 4.96 -0.93
CA ALA A 158 3.41 5.98 -1.38
C ALA A 158 3.67 7.35 -0.71
N PHE A 159 3.94 7.40 0.59
CA PHE A 159 4.39 8.62 1.27
C PHE A 159 5.69 9.17 0.68
N GLY A 160 6.66 8.28 0.43
CA GLY A 160 7.91 8.68 -0.23
C GLY A 160 7.69 9.26 -1.62
N LEU A 161 6.75 8.71 -2.40
CA LEU A 161 6.35 9.27 -3.69
C LEU A 161 5.72 10.66 -3.54
N ALA A 162 4.79 10.83 -2.59
CA ALA A 162 4.14 12.12 -2.29
C ALA A 162 5.14 13.23 -1.93
N MET A 163 6.28 12.88 -1.34
CA MET A 163 7.34 13.87 -1.04
C MET A 163 8.16 14.29 -2.29
N ARG A 164 7.99 13.62 -3.42
CA ARG A 164 8.75 13.89 -4.65
C ARG A 164 7.89 14.28 -5.84
N GLN A 165 6.61 13.89 -5.84
CA GLN A 165 5.68 14.08 -6.95
C GLN A 165 4.40 14.74 -6.44
N LYS A 166 3.78 15.56 -7.28
CA LYS A 166 2.45 16.10 -7.00
C LYS A 166 1.40 15.04 -7.35
N LEU A 167 0.67 14.57 -6.35
CA LEU A 167 -0.37 13.55 -6.53
C LEU A 167 -1.76 14.18 -6.62
N ASP A 168 -2.72 13.47 -7.23
CA ASP A 168 -4.13 13.87 -7.18
C ASP A 168 -4.76 13.49 -5.82
N ALA A 169 -4.32 12.39 -5.23
CA ALA A 169 -4.66 11.96 -3.86
C ALA A 169 -3.71 10.84 -3.38
N LEU A 170 -3.50 10.79 -2.06
CA LEU A 170 -2.80 9.72 -1.36
C LEU A 170 -3.77 8.94 -0.47
N VAL A 171 -3.78 7.61 -0.60
CA VAL A 171 -4.52 6.68 0.27
C VAL A 171 -3.55 5.71 0.92
N THR A 172 -3.62 5.55 2.22
CA THR A 172 -2.84 4.52 2.93
C THR A 172 -3.75 3.53 3.64
N ILE A 173 -3.43 2.24 3.57
CA ILE A 173 -4.21 1.15 4.17
C ILE A 173 -3.31 0.37 5.13
N GLY A 174 -3.66 0.31 6.42
CA GLY A 174 -2.91 -0.43 7.42
C GLY A 174 -1.43 -0.04 7.50
N THR A 175 -1.12 1.25 7.36
CA THR A 175 0.27 1.75 7.29
C THR A 175 0.75 2.21 8.68
N PHE A 176 2.03 1.97 8.95
CA PHE A 176 2.71 2.32 10.20
C PHE A 176 3.20 3.78 10.22
N THR A 177 3.54 4.28 11.41
CA THR A 177 4.10 5.65 11.59
C THR A 177 5.52 5.79 11.09
N GLY A 178 6.29 4.68 11.12
CA GLY A 178 7.64 4.57 10.60
C GLY A 178 8.15 3.15 10.77
N LEU A 179 8.98 2.66 9.83
CA LEU A 179 9.44 1.27 9.85
C LEU A 179 10.19 0.91 11.13
N ARG A 180 11.03 1.83 11.62
CA ARG A 180 11.76 1.61 12.87
C ARG A 180 10.84 1.52 14.08
N ALA A 181 9.65 2.15 14.05
CA ALA A 181 8.68 2.07 15.13
C ALA A 181 8.07 0.67 15.27
N MET A 182 8.06 -0.11 14.18
CA MET A 182 7.60 -1.51 14.18
C MET A 182 8.57 -2.48 14.89
N ALA A 183 9.82 -2.07 15.12
CA ALA A 183 10.84 -2.90 15.76
C ALA A 183 11.00 -2.56 17.25
N PRO A 184 11.43 -3.55 18.08
CA PRO A 184 11.87 -3.29 19.44
C PRO A 184 12.96 -2.23 19.48
N LYS A 185 12.97 -1.38 20.51
CA LYS A 185 13.90 -0.22 20.62
C LYS A 185 15.36 -0.59 20.36
N ILE A 186 15.81 -1.74 20.90
CA ILE A 186 17.19 -2.23 20.75
C ILE A 186 17.57 -2.58 19.30
N ALA A 187 16.59 -2.93 18.46
CA ALA A 187 16.83 -3.35 17.08
C ALA A 187 16.76 -2.17 16.07
N ARG A 188 16.22 -1.03 16.47
CA ARG A 188 15.95 0.12 15.58
C ARG A 188 17.19 0.68 14.89
N SER A 189 18.34 0.67 15.56
CA SER A 189 19.60 1.16 14.99
C SER A 189 20.16 0.27 13.87
N PHE A 190 19.75 -0.99 13.80
CA PHE A 190 20.16 -1.95 12.77
C PHE A 190 19.27 -1.91 11.51
N ILE A 191 18.15 -1.18 11.54
CA ILE A 191 17.26 -0.99 10.41
C ILE A 191 17.70 0.26 9.68
N ALA A 192 18.24 0.09 8.45
CA ALA A 192 18.70 1.21 7.62
C ALA A 192 17.53 2.07 7.14
N ASP A 193 16.50 1.41 6.59
CA ASP A 193 15.30 2.05 6.05
C ASP A 193 14.43 2.65 7.16
N ARG A 194 13.77 3.76 6.87
CA ARG A 194 13.01 4.52 7.87
C ARG A 194 11.52 4.54 7.60
N TYR A 195 11.15 4.83 6.34
CA TYR A 195 9.76 5.13 5.96
C TYR A 195 9.07 5.99 7.02
N ASP A 196 9.60 7.21 7.24
CA ASP A 196 9.14 8.11 8.31
C ASP A 196 7.82 8.78 7.91
N ASN A 197 6.74 7.98 7.93
CA ASN A 197 5.44 8.39 7.46
C ASN A 197 4.82 9.47 8.35
N LEU A 198 5.04 9.37 9.67
CA LEU A 198 4.51 10.36 10.62
C LEU A 198 5.08 11.76 10.34
N ALA A 199 6.38 11.85 10.00
CA ALA A 199 7.00 13.13 9.65
C ALA A 199 6.62 13.63 8.24
N ALA A 200 6.11 12.75 7.37
CA ALA A 200 5.63 13.11 6.04
C ALA A 200 4.22 13.73 6.08
N VAL A 201 3.32 13.26 6.94
CA VAL A 201 1.92 13.71 7.00
C VAL A 201 1.76 15.24 7.02
N PRO A 202 2.48 16.02 7.86
CA PRO A 202 2.33 17.49 7.88
C PRO A 202 2.81 18.19 6.60
N LYS A 203 3.54 17.50 5.73
CA LYS A 203 4.15 18.03 4.51
C LYS A 203 3.37 17.69 3.24
N LEU A 204 2.29 16.91 3.36
CA LEU A 204 1.45 16.55 2.22
C LEU A 204 0.75 17.79 1.67
N ASP A 205 0.79 17.96 0.35
CA ASP A 205 0.08 19.02 -0.35
C ASP A 205 -1.24 18.53 -0.98
N GLU A 206 -1.33 17.21 -1.22
CA GLU A 206 -2.50 16.54 -1.79
C GLU A 206 -3.50 16.12 -0.73
N PRO A 207 -4.77 15.83 -1.10
CA PRO A 207 -5.75 15.17 -0.25
C PRO A 207 -5.22 13.82 0.25
N TYR A 208 -5.33 13.59 1.55
CA TYR A 208 -4.87 12.38 2.22
C TYR A 208 -6.03 11.58 2.81
N PHE A 209 -6.01 10.27 2.62
CA PHE A 209 -7.01 9.36 3.15
C PHE A 209 -6.32 8.17 3.84
N LEU A 210 -6.71 7.91 5.07
CA LEU A 210 -6.18 6.82 5.87
C LEU A 210 -7.25 5.75 6.08
N ILE A 211 -6.97 4.51 5.73
CA ILE A 211 -7.84 3.36 5.98
C ILE A 211 -7.14 2.43 6.96
N HIS A 212 -7.82 2.04 8.06
CA HIS A 212 -7.21 1.16 9.06
C HIS A 212 -8.25 0.22 9.70
N GLY A 213 -7.90 -1.06 9.78
CA GLY A 213 -8.68 -2.06 10.50
C GLY A 213 -8.47 -1.95 12.00
N LEU A 214 -9.56 -1.94 12.79
CA LEU A 214 -9.45 -1.84 14.26
C LEU A 214 -8.93 -3.13 14.93
N ALA A 215 -8.96 -4.26 14.22
CA ALA A 215 -8.41 -5.54 14.67
C ALA A 215 -7.10 -5.89 13.94
N ASP A 216 -6.37 -4.87 13.43
CA ASP A 216 -5.07 -5.05 12.80
C ASP A 216 -4.03 -5.49 13.85
N ASP A 217 -3.57 -6.73 13.74
CA ASP A 217 -2.59 -7.37 14.62
C ASP A 217 -1.14 -7.27 14.09
N THR A 218 -0.98 -6.75 12.88
CA THR A 218 0.32 -6.56 12.21
C THR A 218 0.83 -5.13 12.40
N VAL A 219 0.01 -4.14 12.03
CA VAL A 219 0.25 -2.72 12.31
C VAL A 219 -0.81 -2.24 13.29
N PRO A 220 -0.46 -2.06 14.57
CA PRO A 220 -1.44 -1.69 15.59
C PRO A 220 -2.28 -0.46 15.22
N ALA A 221 -3.60 -0.52 15.43
CA ALA A 221 -4.52 0.57 15.13
C ALA A 221 -4.11 1.92 15.79
N ALA A 222 -3.34 1.87 16.88
CA ALA A 222 -2.76 3.05 17.51
C ALA A 222 -1.84 3.85 16.57
N MET A 223 -1.11 3.19 15.65
CA MET A 223 -0.29 3.88 14.64
C MET A 223 -1.16 4.62 13.63
N GLY A 224 -2.29 4.05 13.21
CA GLY A 224 -3.28 4.74 12.39
C GLY A 224 -3.86 5.97 13.11
N GLN A 225 -4.12 5.87 14.41
CA GLN A 225 -4.58 7.00 15.24
C GLN A 225 -3.51 8.11 15.34
N GLU A 226 -2.22 7.77 15.41
CA GLU A 226 -1.13 8.75 15.39
C GLU A 226 -1.04 9.47 14.04
N LEU A 227 -1.16 8.75 12.93
CA LEU A 227 -1.20 9.34 11.58
C LEU A 227 -2.44 10.25 11.41
N HIS A 228 -3.62 9.81 11.88
CA HIS A 228 -4.83 10.64 11.91
C HIS A 228 -4.61 11.92 12.71
N LYS A 229 -4.07 11.82 13.91
CA LYS A 229 -3.79 12.98 14.76
C LYS A 229 -2.83 13.96 14.09
N ALA A 230 -1.80 13.46 13.42
CA ALA A 230 -0.86 14.31 12.67
C ALA A 230 -1.56 15.04 11.51
N ALA A 231 -2.44 14.34 10.75
CA ALA A 231 -3.22 14.92 9.67
C ALA A 231 -4.21 15.99 10.17
N PHE A 232 -4.89 15.71 11.30
CA PHE A 232 -5.80 16.65 11.98
C PHE A 232 -5.07 17.92 12.42
N LEU A 233 -3.94 17.78 13.12
CA LEU A 233 -3.15 18.92 13.61
C LEU A 233 -2.58 19.77 12.46
N ALA A 234 -2.22 19.13 11.37
CA ALA A 234 -1.72 19.79 10.16
C ALA A 234 -2.85 20.30 9.24
N LYS A 235 -4.13 20.10 9.63
CA LYS A 235 -5.31 20.50 8.84
C LYS A 235 -5.26 19.98 7.42
N ARG A 236 -4.90 18.70 7.26
CA ARG A 236 -4.88 18.08 5.92
C ARG A 236 -6.30 17.92 5.38
N ASP A 237 -6.48 18.06 4.07
CA ASP A 237 -7.74 17.71 3.44
C ASP A 237 -7.87 16.18 3.38
N GLY A 238 -9.03 15.64 3.81
CA GLY A 238 -9.33 14.22 3.78
C GLY A 238 -9.95 13.68 5.05
N PHE A 239 -9.82 12.36 5.23
CA PHE A 239 -10.40 11.64 6.37
C PHE A 239 -9.69 10.32 6.65
N SER A 240 -9.91 9.79 7.85
CA SER A 240 -9.67 8.38 8.17
C SER A 240 -10.94 7.55 8.02
N ALA A 241 -10.84 6.39 7.38
CA ALA A 241 -11.85 5.34 7.40
C ALA A 241 -11.39 4.22 8.34
N VAL A 242 -12.04 4.09 9.49
CA VAL A 242 -11.76 3.00 10.44
C VAL A 242 -12.76 1.87 10.22
N ILE A 243 -12.26 0.62 10.16
CA ILE A 243 -13.07 -0.55 9.85
C ILE A 243 -13.14 -1.47 11.06
N ARG A 244 -14.33 -1.54 11.68
CA ARG A 244 -14.55 -2.41 12.84
C ARG A 244 -14.43 -3.89 12.43
N GLY A 245 -13.65 -4.64 13.19
CA GLY A 245 -13.44 -6.07 13.00
C GLY A 245 -12.49 -6.44 11.86
N ALA A 246 -12.02 -5.49 11.06
CA ALA A 246 -11.05 -5.77 10.02
C ALA A 246 -9.63 -5.86 10.60
N GLY A 247 -8.85 -6.82 10.07
CA GLY A 247 -7.42 -6.99 10.34
C GLY A 247 -6.56 -6.15 9.40
N HIS A 248 -5.30 -6.61 9.22
CA HIS A 248 -4.29 -5.90 8.42
C HIS A 248 -4.61 -5.80 6.92
N HIS A 249 -5.33 -6.77 6.38
CA HIS A 249 -5.73 -6.81 4.97
C HIS A 249 -7.27 -6.87 4.89
N PRO A 250 -7.97 -5.72 4.94
CA PRO A 250 -9.42 -5.68 4.83
C PRO A 250 -9.91 -6.25 3.49
N ASP A 251 -11.10 -6.81 3.47
CA ASP A 251 -11.72 -7.33 2.24
C ASP A 251 -11.85 -6.24 1.17
N GLY A 252 -11.53 -6.57 -0.09
CA GLY A 252 -11.65 -5.67 -1.23
C GLY A 252 -13.08 -5.14 -1.43
N ALA A 253 -14.11 -5.92 -1.10
CA ALA A 253 -15.49 -5.50 -1.13
C ALA A 253 -15.84 -4.43 -0.08
N VAL A 254 -15.08 -4.35 1.02
CA VAL A 254 -15.20 -3.29 2.04
C VAL A 254 -14.38 -2.06 1.64
N ILE A 255 -13.23 -2.26 0.99
CA ILE A 255 -12.37 -1.17 0.54
C ILE A 255 -12.98 -0.43 -0.65
N ALA A 256 -13.60 -1.13 -1.60
CA ALA A 256 -14.11 -0.54 -2.82
C ALA A 256 -15.05 0.66 -2.59
N PRO A 257 -16.12 0.58 -1.78
CA PRO A 257 -16.99 1.73 -1.54
C PRO A 257 -16.28 2.90 -0.85
N ILE A 258 -15.22 2.64 -0.07
CA ILE A 258 -14.42 3.73 0.54
C ILE A 258 -13.62 4.46 -0.55
N ILE A 259 -12.99 3.74 -1.48
CA ILE A 259 -12.27 4.35 -2.60
C ILE A 259 -13.22 5.10 -3.55
N GLU A 260 -14.42 4.55 -3.80
CA GLU A 260 -15.45 5.25 -4.58
C GLU A 260 -15.92 6.55 -3.90
N ALA A 261 -16.07 6.54 -2.57
CA ALA A 261 -16.38 7.75 -1.80
C ALA A 261 -15.24 8.79 -1.88
N ILE A 262 -13.97 8.34 -1.86
CA ILE A 262 -12.80 9.19 -2.06
C ILE A 262 -12.85 9.81 -3.47
N ALA A 263 -13.06 9.01 -4.51
CA ALA A 263 -13.12 9.50 -5.89
C ALA A 263 -14.26 10.52 -6.07
N ALA A 264 -15.46 10.24 -5.54
CA ALA A 264 -16.60 11.18 -5.58
C ALA A 264 -16.29 12.52 -4.88
N ARG A 265 -15.59 12.48 -3.72
CA ARG A 265 -15.13 13.69 -3.03
C ARG A 265 -14.15 14.49 -3.88
N LEU A 266 -13.18 13.85 -4.51
CA LEU A 266 -12.20 14.51 -5.37
C LEU A 266 -12.83 15.17 -6.60
N ASP A 267 -13.93 14.61 -7.11
CA ASP A 267 -14.66 15.14 -8.26
C ASP A 267 -15.76 16.15 -7.85
N HIS A 268 -15.85 16.50 -6.56
CA HIS A 268 -16.91 17.35 -6.02
C HIS A 268 -18.33 16.87 -6.35
N SER A 269 -18.50 15.58 -6.60
CA SER A 269 -19.78 14.95 -6.97
C SER A 269 -20.51 14.42 -5.73
N ALA A 270 -20.98 15.32 -4.86
CA ALA A 270 -21.59 15.00 -3.56
C ALA A 270 -22.87 14.13 -3.62
N GLY A 271 -23.41 13.87 -4.81
CA GLY A 271 -24.66 13.08 -4.98
C GLY A 271 -24.50 11.59 -5.23
N ALA A 272 -23.28 11.07 -5.38
CA ALA A 272 -23.01 9.70 -5.86
C ALA A 272 -22.13 8.86 -4.91
N THR A 273 -22.09 9.21 -3.62
CA THR A 273 -21.32 8.39 -2.66
C THR A 273 -22.03 7.06 -2.43
N PRO A 274 -21.41 5.91 -2.73
CA PRO A 274 -22.03 4.63 -2.47
C PRO A 274 -22.26 4.44 -0.96
N PRO A 275 -23.28 3.66 -0.55
CA PRO A 275 -23.49 3.36 0.85
C PRO A 275 -22.25 2.63 1.40
N LEU A 276 -21.73 3.12 2.49
CA LEU A 276 -20.62 2.46 3.18
C LEU A 276 -21.16 1.32 4.05
N PRO A 277 -20.41 0.21 4.18
CA PRO A 277 -20.75 -0.84 5.14
C PRO A 277 -20.86 -0.29 6.58
N ASP A 278 -21.78 -0.82 7.38
CA ASP A 278 -22.00 -0.42 8.80
C ASP A 278 -20.75 -0.59 9.67
N THR A 279 -19.78 -1.37 9.21
CA THR A 279 -18.49 -1.56 9.87
C THR A 279 -17.51 -0.41 9.65
N VAL A 280 -17.79 0.48 8.67
CA VAL A 280 -16.91 1.58 8.28
C VAL A 280 -17.38 2.88 8.94
N LYS A 281 -16.45 3.59 9.58
CA LYS A 281 -16.68 4.94 10.10
C LYS A 281 -15.67 5.90 9.50
N LEU A 282 -16.15 6.98 8.88
CA LEU A 282 -15.31 8.07 8.41
C LEU A 282 -15.11 9.11 9.52
N ILE A 283 -13.90 9.61 9.66
CA ILE A 283 -13.51 10.62 10.65
C ILE A 283 -12.67 11.68 9.91
N ALA A 284 -13.22 12.88 9.73
CA ALA A 284 -12.53 13.97 9.04
C ALA A 284 -11.27 14.43 9.77
N PHE A 285 -10.33 15.02 9.04
CA PHE A 285 -9.13 15.66 9.60
C PHE A 285 -9.36 17.14 9.98
N GLN A 286 -10.55 17.67 9.69
CA GLN A 286 -10.95 19.06 9.99
C GLN A 286 -12.34 19.09 10.65
#